data_6d89abf5b36f2b070e135e3aaab062dc
#
_entry.id   6d89abf5b36f2b070e135e3aaab062dc
#
_cell.length_a   1.000
_cell.length_b   1.000
_cell.length_c   1.000
_cell.angle_alpha   90.00
_cell.angle_beta   90.00
_cell.angle_gamma   90.00
#
_symmetry.space_group_name_H-M   'P 1'
#
loop_
_entity.id
_entity.type
_entity.pdbx_description
1 polymer ?
#
loop_
_entity_poly.entity_id
_entity_poly.type
_entity_poly.pdbx_seq_one_letter_code
_entity_poly.pdbx_strand_id
1 'polypeptide(L)'
;MARPPLPLPPPLHGAVFTFDELDDVGVSRYRVRAADVERLGRGLFRHHPSDGSAPPRRTSVPWDAEVAATLLRDRLDAVVSDLSAAQVHGLPLPAWAETDGRLHLTVARAHRIDRPGVCTRRRAVDRRHLVIRRGLRCTSPIRTLWDLCAPSSGLTFDDLVVIADALMPQEWVEGFGLGEVRVGTRDLTAVLEEMGRFRGVRRAREVAALMREGVGSPQETRTRLALLDAGLPVPEVAAVLTDDDGVAGPTVDLAYPRWRVVIQYEGARHRSVRQQERDVERDRWCELHGWLVVKVTARDLRDGLRNVLPILRARIAASA
;
A
#
# COMPACT_ATOMS: atom_id res chain seq x y z
N MET A 1 14.47 20.68 -45.88
CA MET A 1 13.81 19.73 -44.96
C MET A 1 14.83 18.74 -44.47
N ALA A 2 14.97 18.54 -43.16
CA ALA A 2 15.88 17.50 -42.62
C ALA A 2 15.36 16.13 -43.02
N ARG A 3 16.26 15.21 -43.41
CA ARG A 3 15.92 13.84 -43.76
C ARG A 3 15.33 13.17 -42.51
N PRO A 4 14.16 12.47 -42.61
CA PRO A 4 13.59 11.77 -41.49
C PRO A 4 14.61 10.74 -40.90
N PRO A 5 14.65 10.57 -39.58
CA PRO A 5 15.58 9.61 -38.98
C PRO A 5 15.26 8.19 -39.44
N LEU A 6 16.28 7.35 -39.59
CA LEU A 6 16.09 5.93 -39.87
C LEU A 6 15.25 5.28 -38.75
N PRO A 7 14.23 4.45 -39.10
CA PRO A 7 13.42 3.79 -38.09
C PRO A 7 14.27 2.89 -37.20
N LEU A 8 13.91 2.81 -35.90
CA LEU A 8 14.54 1.88 -34.98
C LEU A 8 14.07 0.45 -35.26
N PRO A 9 14.92 -0.57 -35.07
CA PRO A 9 14.52 -1.98 -35.18
C PRO A 9 13.37 -2.34 -34.24
N PRO A 10 12.57 -3.40 -34.56
CA PRO A 10 11.40 -3.78 -33.77
C PRO A 10 11.61 -3.88 -32.25
N PRO A 11 12.73 -4.41 -31.73
CA PRO A 11 12.95 -4.50 -30.29
C PRO A 11 13.02 -3.14 -29.59
N LEU A 12 13.39 -2.07 -30.30
CA LEU A 12 13.54 -0.73 -29.76
C LEU A 12 12.42 0.22 -30.18
N HIS A 13 11.52 -0.22 -31.05
CA HIS A 13 10.43 0.58 -31.55
C HIS A 13 9.36 0.79 -30.47
N GLY A 14 9.12 2.04 -30.08
CA GLY A 14 8.19 2.40 -29.00
C GLY A 14 8.67 2.03 -27.59
N ALA A 15 9.89 1.51 -27.45
CA ALA A 15 10.42 1.01 -26.18
C ALA A 15 11.32 2.01 -25.45
N VAL A 16 11.58 1.74 -24.19
CA VAL A 16 12.70 2.32 -23.42
C VAL A 16 13.92 1.40 -23.61
N PHE A 17 15.09 2.01 -23.89
CA PHE A 17 16.30 1.27 -24.21
C PHE A 17 17.57 1.98 -23.72
N THR A 18 18.66 1.23 -23.64
CA THR A 18 20.02 1.68 -23.26
C THR A 18 20.95 1.81 -24.47
N PHE A 19 22.16 2.32 -24.26
CA PHE A 19 23.19 2.28 -25.31
C PHE A 19 23.61 0.86 -25.66
N ASP A 20 23.65 -0.05 -24.70
CA ASP A 20 24.09 -1.42 -24.95
C ASP A 20 23.06 -2.15 -25.84
N GLU A 21 21.75 -1.94 -25.60
CA GLU A 21 20.69 -2.46 -26.45
C GLU A 21 20.70 -1.88 -27.88
N LEU A 22 21.13 -0.61 -28.03
CA LEU A 22 21.38 -0.03 -29.35
C LEU A 22 22.53 -0.73 -30.07
N ASP A 23 23.64 -0.95 -29.36
CA ASP A 23 24.81 -1.63 -29.89
C ASP A 23 24.48 -3.09 -30.27
N ASP A 24 23.69 -3.80 -29.46
CA ASP A 24 23.26 -5.19 -29.70
C ASP A 24 22.46 -5.36 -31.00
N VAL A 25 21.71 -4.32 -31.40
CA VAL A 25 20.96 -4.32 -32.67
C VAL A 25 21.70 -3.62 -33.82
N GLY A 26 22.97 -3.27 -33.61
CA GLY A 26 23.84 -2.66 -34.63
C GLY A 26 23.45 -1.22 -34.99
N VAL A 27 22.77 -0.50 -34.10
CA VAL A 27 22.36 0.89 -34.33
C VAL A 27 23.37 1.86 -33.70
N SER A 28 23.84 2.82 -34.49
CA SER A 28 24.77 3.83 -34.00
C SER A 28 24.19 4.63 -32.82
N ARG A 29 25.01 4.86 -31.78
CA ARG A 29 24.67 5.70 -30.61
C ARG A 29 24.29 7.14 -30.98
N TYR A 30 24.68 7.60 -32.19
CA TYR A 30 24.27 8.91 -32.69
C TYR A 30 22.75 9.02 -32.91
N ARG A 31 22.07 7.86 -33.15
CA ARG A 31 20.62 7.76 -33.40
C ARG A 31 19.77 8.35 -32.24
N VAL A 32 20.28 8.36 -31.01
CA VAL A 32 19.56 8.95 -29.84
C VAL A 32 19.42 10.45 -29.87
N ARG A 33 20.07 11.14 -30.84
CA ARG A 33 19.92 12.60 -31.01
C ARG A 33 18.75 12.99 -31.90
N ALA A 34 18.08 12.02 -32.49
CA ALA A 34 16.95 12.28 -33.38
C ALA A 34 15.71 12.73 -32.56
N ALA A 35 14.83 13.48 -33.22
CA ALA A 35 13.68 14.13 -32.56
C ALA A 35 12.62 13.15 -32.01
N ASP A 36 12.61 11.91 -32.52
CA ASP A 36 11.72 10.83 -32.08
C ASP A 36 12.28 10.02 -30.91
N VAL A 37 13.42 10.45 -30.34
CA VAL A 37 14.02 9.81 -29.15
C VAL A 37 14.14 10.81 -28.00
N GLU A 38 13.45 10.52 -26.95
CA GLU A 38 13.52 11.25 -25.67
C GLU A 38 14.66 10.70 -24.81
N ARG A 39 15.46 11.59 -24.25
CA ARG A 39 16.47 11.22 -23.26
C ARG A 39 15.88 11.23 -21.86
N LEU A 40 15.66 10.06 -21.27
CA LEU A 40 15.13 9.88 -19.91
C LEU A 40 16.19 10.04 -18.82
N GLY A 41 17.49 9.94 -19.18
CA GLY A 41 18.61 10.07 -18.26
C GLY A 41 19.94 9.67 -18.89
N ARG A 42 20.99 9.49 -18.07
CA ARG A 42 22.30 9.07 -18.56
C ARG A 42 22.23 7.66 -19.13
N GLY A 43 22.38 7.54 -20.47
CA GLY A 43 22.38 6.27 -21.20
C GLY A 43 21.01 5.56 -21.20
N LEU A 44 19.91 6.26 -20.98
CA LEU A 44 18.55 5.71 -21.04
C LEU A 44 17.69 6.61 -21.93
N PHE A 45 16.97 6.00 -22.87
CA PHE A 45 16.24 6.65 -23.93
C PHE A 45 14.88 6.02 -24.14
N ARG A 46 13.92 6.79 -24.67
CA ARG A 46 12.61 6.30 -25.12
C ARG A 46 12.41 6.68 -26.59
N HIS A 47 11.95 5.72 -27.38
CA HIS A 47 11.49 6.00 -28.73
C HIS A 47 10.01 6.37 -28.74
N HIS A 48 9.69 7.46 -29.43
CA HIS A 48 8.33 7.89 -29.72
C HIS A 48 8.04 7.68 -31.22
N PRO A 49 7.36 6.58 -31.58
CA PRO A 49 7.06 6.30 -32.98
C PRO A 49 6.19 7.40 -33.58
N SER A 50 6.54 7.90 -34.75
CA SER A 50 5.76 8.90 -35.49
C SER A 50 4.50 8.34 -36.17
N ASP A 51 4.34 7.02 -36.18
CA ASP A 51 3.23 6.29 -36.80
C ASP A 51 1.96 6.22 -35.94
N GLY A 52 1.94 6.89 -34.80
CA GLY A 52 0.78 6.90 -33.87
C GLY A 52 0.56 5.57 -33.13
N SER A 53 1.51 4.63 -33.21
CA SER A 53 1.45 3.44 -32.37
C SER A 53 1.43 3.87 -30.90
N ALA A 54 0.36 3.48 -30.17
CA ALA A 54 0.16 3.87 -28.79
C ALA A 54 1.33 3.35 -27.94
N PRO A 55 1.84 4.16 -27.00
CA PRO A 55 2.80 3.65 -26.04
C PRO A 55 2.19 2.47 -25.29
N PRO A 56 3.00 1.47 -24.90
CA PRO A 56 2.51 0.32 -24.16
C PRO A 56 1.67 0.77 -22.96
N ARG A 57 0.62 0.01 -22.64
CA ARG A 57 -0.38 0.32 -21.60
C ARG A 57 0.32 0.81 -20.34
N ARG A 58 0.01 2.03 -19.92
CA ARG A 58 0.46 2.59 -18.65
C ARG A 58 0.17 1.58 -17.54
N THR A 59 1.21 1.12 -16.88
CA THR A 59 1.06 0.37 -15.63
C THR A 59 0.35 1.28 -14.64
N SER A 60 -0.45 0.73 -13.75
CA SER A 60 -1.19 1.50 -12.73
C SER A 60 -0.30 2.10 -11.64
N VAL A 61 1.00 2.24 -11.88
CA VAL A 61 1.96 2.89 -11.00
C VAL A 61 2.28 4.30 -11.52
N PRO A 62 2.54 5.29 -10.64
CA PRO A 62 2.75 6.68 -11.04
C PRO A 62 4.12 6.96 -11.68
N TRP A 63 5.08 6.05 -11.56
CA TRP A 63 6.41 6.11 -12.18
C TRP A 63 6.47 5.23 -13.43
N ASP A 64 7.51 5.40 -14.21
CA ASP A 64 7.69 4.69 -15.49
C ASP A 64 8.18 3.25 -15.28
N ALA A 65 7.29 2.28 -15.50
CA ALA A 65 7.60 0.86 -15.31
C ALA A 65 8.57 0.31 -16.37
N GLU A 66 8.63 0.88 -17.59
CA GLU A 66 9.58 0.47 -18.61
C GLU A 66 10.99 0.93 -18.24
N VAL A 67 11.12 2.15 -17.71
CA VAL A 67 12.37 2.64 -17.13
C VAL A 67 12.82 1.72 -16.01
N ALA A 68 11.91 1.33 -15.12
CA ALA A 68 12.22 0.39 -14.03
C ALA A 68 12.66 -0.97 -14.56
N ALA A 69 11.93 -1.55 -15.51
CA ALA A 69 12.26 -2.85 -16.11
C ALA A 69 13.65 -2.84 -16.77
N THR A 70 13.97 -1.78 -17.52
CA THR A 70 15.28 -1.61 -18.17
C THR A 70 16.41 -1.49 -17.12
N LEU A 71 16.24 -0.67 -16.09
CA LEU A 71 17.22 -0.53 -15.02
C LEU A 71 17.45 -1.84 -14.26
N LEU A 72 16.39 -2.63 -14.02
CA LEU A 72 16.49 -3.91 -13.33
C LEU A 72 17.12 -5.02 -14.17
N ARG A 73 17.03 -4.92 -15.49
CA ARG A 73 17.70 -5.85 -16.41
C ARG A 73 19.20 -5.64 -16.40
N ASP A 74 19.65 -4.38 -16.45
CA ASP A 74 21.06 -4.02 -16.43
C ASP A 74 21.70 -4.20 -15.03
N ARG A 75 20.88 -4.18 -13.99
CA ARG A 75 21.32 -4.21 -12.59
C ARG A 75 20.69 -5.36 -11.84
N LEU A 76 21.34 -6.54 -11.88
CA LEU A 76 20.83 -7.74 -11.19
C LEU A 76 20.79 -7.61 -9.66
N ASP A 77 21.54 -6.68 -9.09
CA ASP A 77 21.57 -6.35 -7.66
C ASP A 77 20.49 -5.33 -7.23
N ALA A 78 19.75 -4.77 -8.18
CA ALA A 78 18.69 -3.81 -7.92
C ALA A 78 17.30 -4.47 -7.85
N VAL A 79 16.46 -3.95 -6.97
CA VAL A 79 15.05 -4.37 -6.82
C VAL A 79 14.17 -3.16 -6.55
N VAL A 80 12.93 -3.19 -7.02
CA VAL A 80 11.91 -2.19 -6.65
C VAL A 80 11.60 -2.35 -5.16
N SER A 81 11.60 -1.25 -4.43
CA SER A 81 11.47 -1.26 -2.97
C SER A 81 10.68 -0.05 -2.44
N ASP A 82 10.56 0.05 -1.14
CA ASP A 82 9.94 1.19 -0.45
C ASP A 82 8.57 1.57 -1.05
N LEU A 83 8.30 2.86 -1.32
CA LEU A 83 7.00 3.32 -1.86
C LEU A 83 6.67 2.70 -3.21
N SER A 84 7.65 2.54 -4.10
CA SER A 84 7.37 1.94 -5.41
C SER A 84 6.97 0.46 -5.31
N ALA A 85 7.57 -0.32 -4.40
CA ALA A 85 7.11 -1.68 -4.15
C ALA A 85 5.71 -1.71 -3.53
N ALA A 86 5.41 -0.79 -2.59
CA ALA A 86 4.07 -0.65 -2.03
C ALA A 86 3.02 -0.35 -3.11
N GLN A 87 3.31 0.56 -4.05
CA GLN A 87 2.46 0.87 -5.20
C GLN A 87 2.27 -0.34 -6.13
N VAL A 88 3.33 -1.11 -6.40
CA VAL A 88 3.25 -2.35 -7.21
C VAL A 88 2.37 -3.40 -6.54
N HIS A 89 2.45 -3.51 -5.22
CA HIS A 89 1.65 -4.45 -4.43
C HIS A 89 0.21 -3.98 -4.22
N GLY A 90 -0.10 -2.68 -4.46
CA GLY A 90 -1.40 -2.10 -4.18
C GLY A 90 -1.66 -1.92 -2.69
N LEU A 91 -0.60 -1.70 -1.88
CA LEU A 91 -0.73 -1.41 -0.46
C LEU A 91 -1.45 -0.07 -0.25
N PRO A 92 -2.29 0.07 0.77
CA PRO A 92 -2.97 1.33 1.05
C PRO A 92 -1.97 2.39 1.49
N LEU A 93 -1.78 3.38 0.64
CA LEU A 93 -0.88 4.51 0.87
C LEU A 93 -1.69 5.80 1.05
N PRO A 94 -1.16 6.81 1.76
CA PRO A 94 -1.74 8.15 1.71
C PRO A 94 -1.59 8.75 0.30
N ALA A 95 -2.51 9.63 -0.09
CA ALA A 95 -2.61 10.16 -1.46
C ALA A 95 -1.29 10.67 -2.03
N TRP A 96 -0.48 11.36 -1.24
CA TRP A 96 0.84 11.85 -1.67
C TRP A 96 1.81 10.72 -2.02
N ALA A 97 1.73 9.57 -1.33
CA ALA A 97 2.60 8.42 -1.58
C ALA A 97 2.05 7.53 -2.71
N GLU A 98 0.72 7.49 -2.90
CA GLU A 98 0.11 6.82 -4.06
C GLU A 98 0.53 7.49 -5.38
N THR A 99 0.69 8.81 -5.36
CA THR A 99 1.04 9.61 -6.54
C THR A 99 2.53 9.94 -6.64
N ASP A 100 3.37 9.44 -5.73
CA ASP A 100 4.83 9.64 -5.82
C ASP A 100 5.38 9.04 -7.11
N GLY A 101 5.72 9.90 -8.06
CA GLY A 101 6.26 9.52 -9.37
C GLY A 101 7.73 9.10 -9.35
N ARG A 102 8.39 9.08 -8.18
CA ARG A 102 9.78 8.64 -8.04
C ARG A 102 9.85 7.12 -8.00
N LEU A 103 10.81 6.57 -8.72
CA LEU A 103 11.11 5.14 -8.66
C LEU A 103 12.06 4.85 -7.49
N HIS A 104 11.59 4.11 -6.50
CA HIS A 104 12.38 3.69 -5.35
C HIS A 104 13.01 2.32 -5.59
N LEU A 105 14.34 2.27 -5.55
CA LEU A 105 15.12 1.06 -5.74
C LEU A 105 16.02 0.78 -4.52
N THR A 106 16.17 -0.48 -4.18
CA THR A 106 17.22 -0.95 -3.28
C THR A 106 18.28 -1.67 -4.08
N VAL A 107 19.56 -1.36 -3.78
CA VAL A 107 20.74 -2.01 -4.37
C VAL A 107 21.60 -2.62 -3.27
N ALA A 108 22.17 -3.81 -3.54
CA ALA A 108 23.02 -4.51 -2.57
C ALA A 108 24.43 -3.90 -2.48
N ARG A 109 24.96 -3.39 -3.58
CA ARG A 109 26.35 -2.92 -3.72
C ARG A 109 26.49 -1.39 -3.81
N ALA A 110 27.72 -0.91 -3.79
CA ALA A 110 28.06 0.50 -3.53
C ALA A 110 27.58 1.53 -4.58
N HIS A 111 27.20 1.14 -5.77
CA HIS A 111 26.90 2.06 -6.85
C HIS A 111 25.43 2.47 -6.82
N ARG A 112 25.17 3.70 -6.34
CA ARG A 112 23.86 4.33 -6.50
C ARG A 112 23.52 4.45 -7.99
N ILE A 113 22.24 4.29 -8.29
CA ILE A 113 21.71 4.69 -9.58
C ILE A 113 21.43 6.19 -9.47
N ASP A 114 22.33 6.99 -10.03
CA ASP A 114 22.21 8.46 -10.02
C ASP A 114 21.42 8.91 -11.25
N ARG A 115 20.10 8.97 -11.09
CA ARG A 115 19.17 9.39 -12.14
C ARG A 115 18.08 10.29 -11.57
N PRO A 116 17.66 11.34 -12.29
CA PRO A 116 16.48 12.10 -11.93
C PRO A 116 15.24 11.18 -11.75
N GLY A 117 14.46 11.42 -10.72
CA GLY A 117 13.27 10.61 -10.43
C GLY A 117 13.55 9.20 -9.87
N VAL A 118 14.81 8.82 -9.62
CA VAL A 118 15.17 7.54 -8.99
C VAL A 118 15.73 7.75 -7.60
N CYS A 119 15.09 7.16 -6.62
CA CYS A 119 15.54 7.12 -5.23
C CYS A 119 16.23 5.79 -4.94
N THR A 120 17.55 5.79 -4.77
CA THR A 120 18.31 4.57 -4.50
C THR A 120 18.63 4.44 -3.02
N ARG A 121 18.36 3.28 -2.45
CA ARG A 121 18.80 2.90 -1.10
C ARG A 121 19.76 1.73 -1.15
N ARG A 122 20.74 1.74 -0.25
CA ARG A 122 21.71 0.64 -0.11
C ARG A 122 21.31 -0.24 1.06
N ARG A 123 20.87 -1.46 0.75
CA ARG A 123 20.49 -2.49 1.74
C ARG A 123 20.77 -3.86 1.17
N ALA A 124 21.15 -4.80 2.01
CA ALA A 124 21.10 -6.22 1.67
C ALA A 124 19.64 -6.68 1.78
N VAL A 125 19.18 -7.38 0.75
CA VAL A 125 17.85 -8.03 0.75
C VAL A 125 18.08 -9.50 0.46
N ASP A 126 17.64 -10.37 1.36
CA ASP A 126 17.67 -11.82 1.15
C ASP A 126 16.73 -12.19 0.01
N ARG A 127 17.12 -13.19 -0.79
CA ARG A 127 16.32 -13.68 -1.94
C ARG A 127 14.92 -14.14 -1.51
N ARG A 128 14.75 -14.66 -0.29
CA ARG A 128 13.46 -15.01 0.31
C ARG A 128 12.46 -13.86 0.35
N HIS A 129 12.97 -12.64 0.45
CA HIS A 129 12.16 -11.42 0.52
C HIS A 129 12.01 -10.74 -0.82
N LEU A 130 12.30 -11.44 -1.92
CA LEU A 130 12.11 -10.94 -3.28
C LEU A 130 10.98 -11.70 -3.97
N VAL A 131 10.18 -10.96 -4.72
CA VAL A 131 9.11 -11.50 -5.55
C VAL A 131 9.13 -10.86 -6.93
N ILE A 132 8.54 -11.53 -7.91
CA ILE A 132 8.24 -10.93 -9.21
C ILE A 132 6.78 -10.53 -9.20
N ARG A 133 6.51 -9.24 -9.36
CA ARG A 133 5.16 -8.70 -9.45
C ARG A 133 5.08 -7.76 -10.64
N ARG A 134 4.06 -7.95 -11.51
CA ARG A 134 3.90 -7.19 -12.76
C ARG A 134 5.16 -7.19 -13.65
N GLY A 135 5.90 -8.30 -13.67
CA GLY A 135 7.15 -8.45 -14.42
C GLY A 135 8.37 -7.75 -13.79
N LEU A 136 8.21 -7.11 -12.63
CA LEU A 136 9.27 -6.40 -11.93
C LEU A 136 9.74 -7.19 -10.71
N ARG A 137 11.05 -7.22 -10.49
CA ARG A 137 11.68 -7.76 -9.28
C ARG A 137 11.52 -6.75 -8.14
N CYS A 138 10.75 -7.11 -7.10
CA CYS A 138 10.41 -6.24 -5.97
C CYS A 138 10.73 -6.91 -4.64
N THR A 139 10.81 -6.11 -3.59
CA THR A 139 10.71 -6.63 -2.21
C THR A 139 9.32 -7.24 -2.00
N SER A 140 9.23 -8.32 -1.22
CA SER A 140 7.95 -8.93 -0.86
C SER A 140 7.07 -7.93 -0.09
N PRO A 141 5.73 -8.10 -0.05
CA PRO A 141 4.84 -7.20 0.68
C PRO A 141 5.26 -7.00 2.14
N ILE A 142 5.60 -8.09 2.84
CA ILE A 142 6.07 -8.04 4.24
C ILE A 142 7.37 -7.25 4.36
N ARG A 143 8.35 -7.56 3.52
CA ARG A 143 9.63 -6.85 3.53
C ARG A 143 9.43 -5.37 3.21
N THR A 144 8.54 -5.04 2.29
CA THR A 144 8.18 -3.66 1.94
C THR A 144 7.63 -2.91 3.14
N LEU A 145 6.69 -3.49 3.90
CA LEU A 145 6.17 -2.88 5.13
C LEU A 145 7.31 -2.52 6.10
N TRP A 146 8.20 -3.46 6.39
CA TRP A 146 9.27 -3.21 7.37
C TRP A 146 10.31 -2.22 6.87
N ASP A 147 10.59 -2.20 5.58
CA ASP A 147 11.46 -1.18 4.97
C ASP A 147 10.83 0.22 5.06
N LEU A 148 9.51 0.33 4.93
CA LEU A 148 8.75 1.58 5.06
C LEU A 148 8.74 2.13 6.49
N CYS A 149 9.01 1.33 7.51
CA CYS A 149 9.14 1.79 8.89
C CYS A 149 10.36 2.71 9.10
N ALA A 150 11.29 2.80 8.13
CA ALA A 150 12.38 3.77 8.19
C ALA A 150 11.81 5.22 8.14
N PRO A 151 12.33 6.16 8.97
CA PRO A 151 11.84 7.56 8.98
C PRO A 151 11.86 8.25 7.62
N SER A 152 12.76 7.79 6.74
CA SER A 152 12.92 8.31 5.39
C SER A 152 11.78 7.93 4.42
N SER A 153 10.79 7.14 4.82
CA SER A 153 9.60 6.86 4.02
C SER A 153 8.65 8.06 3.96
N GLY A 154 8.65 8.90 5.01
CA GLY A 154 7.69 10.00 5.17
C GLY A 154 6.30 9.58 5.64
N LEU A 155 6.04 8.27 5.78
CA LEU A 155 4.76 7.76 6.26
C LEU A 155 4.58 8.03 7.75
N THR A 156 3.35 8.30 8.16
CA THR A 156 2.99 8.43 9.58
C THR A 156 2.99 7.04 10.25
N PHE A 157 2.89 7.01 11.56
CA PHE A 157 2.76 5.76 12.30
C PHE A 157 1.47 5.03 11.92
N ASP A 158 0.37 5.77 11.84
CA ASP A 158 -0.94 5.24 11.46
C ASP A 158 -0.94 4.65 10.04
N ASP A 159 -0.25 5.31 9.07
CA ASP A 159 -0.13 4.78 7.72
C ASP A 159 0.55 3.41 7.73
N LEU A 160 1.55 3.20 8.56
CA LEU A 160 2.23 1.91 8.67
C LEU A 160 1.36 0.83 9.31
N VAL A 161 0.56 1.16 10.34
CA VAL A 161 -0.40 0.22 10.92
C VAL A 161 -1.50 -0.12 9.92
N VAL A 162 -1.99 0.87 9.15
CA VAL A 162 -2.94 0.65 8.05
C VAL A 162 -2.38 -0.34 7.02
N ILE A 163 -1.11 -0.19 6.63
CA ILE A 163 -0.46 -1.12 5.70
C ILE A 163 -0.31 -2.51 6.33
N ALA A 164 0.04 -2.59 7.62
CA ALA A 164 0.18 -3.86 8.33
C ALA A 164 -1.15 -4.61 8.42
N ASP A 165 -2.23 -3.93 8.83
CA ASP A 165 -3.58 -4.51 8.90
C ASP A 165 -4.04 -5.00 7.52
N ALA A 166 -3.77 -4.25 6.45
CA ALA A 166 -4.13 -4.62 5.08
C ALA A 166 -3.39 -5.85 4.53
N LEU A 167 -2.23 -6.20 5.09
CA LEU A 167 -1.47 -7.39 4.71
C LEU A 167 -2.03 -8.66 5.34
N MET A 168 -2.82 -8.54 6.40
CA MET A 168 -3.35 -9.68 7.16
C MET A 168 -4.69 -10.17 6.60
N PRO A 169 -5.13 -11.41 6.96
CA PRO A 169 -6.41 -11.93 6.53
C PRO A 169 -7.55 -11.02 6.96
N GLN A 170 -8.44 -10.73 6.01
CA GLN A 170 -9.64 -9.95 6.23
C GLN A 170 -10.85 -10.79 5.83
N GLU A 171 -11.98 -10.60 6.47
CA GLU A 171 -13.25 -11.01 5.87
C GLU A 171 -13.45 -10.20 4.59
N TRP A 172 -13.86 -10.88 3.52
CA TRP A 172 -13.88 -10.33 2.17
C TRP A 172 -14.73 -9.05 2.09
N VAL A 173 -14.11 -7.91 1.82
CA VAL A 173 -14.78 -6.67 1.43
C VAL A 173 -14.44 -6.41 -0.03
N GLU A 174 -15.44 -6.35 -0.89
CA GLU A 174 -15.30 -6.14 -2.32
C GLU A 174 -14.51 -4.86 -2.61
N GLY A 175 -13.37 -5.00 -3.29
CA GLY A 175 -12.52 -3.89 -3.70
C GLY A 175 -11.43 -3.46 -2.71
N PHE A 176 -11.30 -4.13 -1.55
CA PHE A 176 -10.20 -3.92 -0.60
C PHE A 176 -9.49 -5.25 -0.31
N GLY A 177 -8.25 -5.35 -0.69
CA GLY A 177 -7.40 -6.53 -0.43
C GLY A 177 -6.33 -6.68 -1.51
N LEU A 178 -5.17 -7.21 -1.10
CA LEU A 178 -4.03 -7.46 -1.97
C LEU A 178 -4.21 -8.71 -2.87
N GLY A 179 -5.42 -9.14 -3.14
CA GLY A 179 -5.67 -10.38 -3.86
C GLY A 179 -5.16 -11.60 -3.05
N GLU A 180 -4.44 -12.52 -3.69
CA GLU A 180 -4.10 -13.83 -3.14
C GLU A 180 -3.04 -13.86 -2.02
N VAL A 181 -2.41 -12.73 -1.66
CA VAL A 181 -1.34 -12.71 -0.64
C VAL A 181 -1.94 -12.42 0.74
N ARG A 182 -2.34 -13.49 1.42
CA ARG A 182 -2.73 -13.43 2.83
C ARG A 182 -1.53 -13.80 3.69
N VAL A 183 -1.17 -12.91 4.61
CA VAL A 183 -0.01 -13.09 5.48
C VAL A 183 -0.50 -13.08 6.93
N GLY A 184 -0.26 -14.13 7.67
CA GLY A 184 -0.62 -14.19 9.10
C GLY A 184 0.28 -13.29 9.96
N THR A 185 -0.22 -12.92 11.14
CA THR A 185 0.55 -12.15 12.14
C THR A 185 1.92 -12.78 12.42
N ARG A 186 1.98 -14.12 12.46
CA ARG A 186 3.24 -14.86 12.70
C ARG A 186 4.26 -14.64 11.59
N ASP A 187 3.81 -14.58 10.31
CA ASP A 187 4.71 -14.39 9.18
C ASP A 187 5.30 -12.98 9.18
N LEU A 188 4.48 -11.97 9.53
CA LEU A 188 4.91 -10.58 9.67
C LEU A 188 5.98 -10.44 10.76
N THR A 189 5.75 -11.00 11.93
CA THR A 189 6.69 -10.95 13.06
C THR A 189 7.96 -11.76 12.80
N ALA A 190 7.86 -12.92 12.19
CA ALA A 190 9.01 -13.75 11.84
C ALA A 190 9.98 -13.02 10.90
N VAL A 191 9.46 -12.37 9.84
CA VAL A 191 10.31 -11.58 8.94
C VAL A 191 10.91 -10.37 9.66
N LEU A 192 10.19 -9.72 10.57
CA LEU A 192 10.72 -8.62 11.37
C LEU A 192 11.89 -9.07 12.26
N GLU A 193 11.77 -10.24 12.87
CA GLU A 193 12.83 -10.84 13.70
C GLU A 193 14.05 -11.23 12.86
N GLU A 194 13.84 -11.85 11.69
CA GLU A 194 14.90 -12.21 10.74
C GLU A 194 15.69 -11.00 10.24
N MET A 195 15.02 -9.86 10.01
CA MET A 195 15.68 -8.62 9.59
C MET A 195 16.61 -8.05 10.68
N GLY A 196 16.41 -8.37 11.94
CA GLY A 196 17.25 -7.99 13.06
C GLY A 196 17.36 -6.48 13.23
N ARG A 197 18.59 -5.93 13.12
CA ARG A 197 18.83 -4.50 13.27
C ARG A 197 18.76 -3.77 11.94
N PHE A 198 17.81 -2.85 11.79
CA PHE A 198 17.70 -1.95 10.64
C PHE A 198 17.17 -0.58 11.06
N ARG A 199 17.31 0.41 10.17
CA ARG A 199 16.82 1.76 10.42
C ARG A 199 15.29 1.76 10.43
N GLY A 200 14.67 1.99 11.61
CA GLY A 200 13.22 1.94 11.80
C GLY A 200 12.73 0.72 12.59
N VAL A 201 13.62 -0.18 13.04
CA VAL A 201 13.24 -1.42 13.77
C VAL A 201 12.39 -1.17 15.02
N ARG A 202 12.64 -0.08 15.77
CA ARG A 202 11.82 0.27 16.93
C ARG A 202 10.38 0.56 16.50
N ARG A 203 10.22 1.41 15.48
CA ARG A 203 8.92 1.74 14.91
C ARG A 203 8.21 0.52 14.34
N ALA A 204 8.95 -0.39 13.68
CA ALA A 204 8.41 -1.63 13.17
C ALA A 204 7.84 -2.54 14.29
N ARG A 205 8.53 -2.62 15.44
CA ARG A 205 8.04 -3.35 16.62
C ARG A 205 6.79 -2.72 17.22
N GLU A 206 6.73 -1.39 17.27
CA GLU A 206 5.54 -0.65 17.72
C GLU A 206 4.35 -0.91 16.78
N VAL A 207 4.56 -0.91 15.46
CA VAL A 207 3.54 -1.27 14.47
C VAL A 207 3.07 -2.72 14.66
N ALA A 208 4.01 -3.66 14.81
CA ALA A 208 3.69 -5.07 15.03
C ALA A 208 2.84 -5.31 16.30
N ALA A 209 3.03 -4.51 17.36
CA ALA A 209 2.22 -4.60 18.56
C ALA A 209 0.76 -4.14 18.36
N LEU A 210 0.52 -3.24 17.40
CA LEU A 210 -0.80 -2.65 17.14
C LEU A 210 -1.53 -3.22 15.94
N MET A 211 -0.87 -3.98 15.07
CA MET A 211 -1.53 -4.60 13.93
C MET A 211 -2.62 -5.59 14.36
N ARG A 212 -3.70 -5.70 13.60
CA ARG A 212 -4.84 -6.59 13.88
C ARG A 212 -5.35 -7.24 12.60
N GLU A 213 -5.70 -8.52 12.71
CA GLU A 213 -6.40 -9.25 11.66
C GLU A 213 -7.88 -8.83 11.60
N GLY A 214 -8.53 -9.03 10.46
CA GLY A 214 -9.97 -8.79 10.29
C GLY A 214 -10.36 -7.33 10.00
N VAL A 215 -9.41 -6.39 9.94
CA VAL A 215 -9.72 -5.00 9.62
C VAL A 215 -10.08 -4.86 8.14
N GLY A 216 -11.29 -4.42 7.82
CA GLY A 216 -11.81 -4.34 6.45
C GLY A 216 -11.42 -3.08 5.67
N SER A 217 -10.89 -2.03 6.32
CA SER A 217 -10.54 -0.78 5.63
C SER A 217 -9.48 0.06 6.37
N PRO A 218 -8.74 0.94 5.64
CA PRO A 218 -7.83 1.91 6.25
C PRO A 218 -8.47 2.79 7.31
N GLN A 219 -9.76 3.09 7.13
CA GLN A 219 -10.46 4.01 8.05
C GLN A 219 -10.86 3.31 9.35
N GLU A 220 -11.15 2.02 9.32
CA GLU A 220 -11.35 1.21 10.52
C GLU A 220 -10.07 1.16 11.35
N THR A 221 -8.90 0.91 10.73
CA THR A 221 -7.60 1.03 11.42
C THR A 221 -7.43 2.40 12.07
N ARG A 222 -7.66 3.50 11.31
CA ARG A 222 -7.53 4.87 11.83
C ARG A 222 -8.50 5.15 12.95
N THR A 223 -9.73 4.65 12.86
CA THR A 223 -10.75 4.78 13.94
C THR A 223 -10.26 4.06 15.19
N ARG A 224 -9.78 2.83 15.04
CA ARG A 224 -9.23 2.04 16.14
C ARG A 224 -8.05 2.74 16.83
N LEU A 225 -7.10 3.27 16.07
CA LEU A 225 -5.96 4.00 16.60
C LEU A 225 -6.38 5.30 17.32
N ALA A 226 -7.31 6.05 16.74
CA ALA A 226 -7.83 7.28 17.36
C ALA A 226 -8.55 7.00 18.71
N LEU A 227 -9.23 5.87 18.85
CA LEU A 227 -9.82 5.44 20.13
C LEU A 227 -8.74 5.13 21.16
N LEU A 228 -7.67 4.43 20.76
CA LEU A 228 -6.53 4.13 21.63
C LEU A 228 -5.80 5.41 22.08
N ASP A 229 -5.54 6.32 21.16
CA ASP A 229 -4.90 7.63 21.45
C ASP A 229 -5.73 8.48 22.41
N ALA A 230 -7.06 8.33 22.37
CA ALA A 230 -7.98 8.97 23.31
C ALA A 230 -8.04 8.29 24.69
N GLY A 231 -7.24 7.23 24.92
CA GLY A 231 -7.15 6.48 26.16
C GLY A 231 -8.31 5.50 26.39
N LEU A 232 -9.06 5.15 25.36
CA LEU A 232 -10.07 4.09 25.44
C LEU A 232 -9.44 2.71 25.35
N PRO A 233 -10.07 1.65 25.88
CA PRO A 233 -9.61 0.27 25.73
C PRO A 233 -9.48 -0.12 24.25
N VAL A 234 -8.73 -1.20 23.98
CA VAL A 234 -8.63 -1.77 22.65
C VAL A 234 -10.00 -2.34 22.24
N PRO A 235 -10.65 -1.87 21.17
CA PRO A 235 -11.88 -2.47 20.68
C PRO A 235 -11.59 -3.83 20.03
N GLU A 236 -12.57 -4.73 20.06
CA GLU A 236 -12.55 -5.94 19.26
C GLU A 236 -12.78 -5.60 17.79
N VAL A 237 -12.00 -6.23 16.90
CA VAL A 237 -12.06 -6.04 15.44
C VAL A 237 -12.85 -7.20 14.84
N ALA A 238 -13.64 -6.94 13.81
CA ALA A 238 -14.52 -7.92 13.15
C ALA A 238 -15.32 -8.73 14.18
N ALA A 239 -15.87 -8.02 15.18
CA ALA A 239 -16.54 -8.67 16.30
C ALA A 239 -17.88 -9.29 15.89
N VAL A 240 -18.08 -10.55 16.18
CA VAL A 240 -19.38 -11.19 16.08
C VAL A 240 -20.18 -10.85 17.33
N LEU A 241 -21.27 -10.09 17.18
CA LEU A 241 -22.13 -9.75 18.30
C LEU A 241 -22.93 -10.97 18.76
N THR A 242 -23.31 -10.97 20.03
CA THR A 242 -24.19 -12.00 20.60
C THR A 242 -25.38 -11.35 21.29
N ASP A 243 -26.53 -12.02 21.27
CA ASP A 243 -27.68 -11.64 22.07
C ASP A 243 -27.55 -12.10 23.54
N ASP A 244 -28.62 -11.92 24.34
CA ASP A 244 -28.63 -12.29 25.75
C ASP A 244 -28.61 -13.82 25.98
N ASP A 245 -29.04 -14.59 24.98
CA ASP A 245 -29.05 -16.05 24.99
C ASP A 245 -27.74 -16.65 24.45
N GLY A 246 -26.78 -15.81 24.02
CA GLY A 246 -25.51 -16.20 23.44
C GLY A 246 -25.60 -16.62 21.96
N VAL A 247 -26.72 -16.32 21.28
CA VAL A 247 -26.87 -16.61 19.86
C VAL A 247 -26.11 -15.57 19.04
N ALA A 248 -25.35 -16.04 18.04
CA ALA A 248 -24.56 -15.17 17.17
C ALA A 248 -25.43 -14.25 16.31
N GLY A 249 -25.13 -12.98 16.38
CA GLY A 249 -25.70 -11.91 15.57
C GLY A 249 -24.75 -11.46 14.43
N PRO A 250 -24.87 -10.22 13.98
CA PRO A 250 -24.06 -9.71 12.90
C PRO A 250 -22.59 -9.48 13.30
N THR A 251 -21.69 -9.55 12.30
CA THR A 251 -20.31 -9.09 12.44
C THR A 251 -20.25 -7.58 12.23
N VAL A 252 -19.45 -6.87 13.05
CA VAL A 252 -19.28 -5.43 13.02
C VAL A 252 -17.80 -5.06 12.97
N ASP A 253 -17.49 -3.86 12.46
CA ASP A 253 -16.11 -3.42 12.24
C ASP A 253 -15.31 -3.38 13.55
N LEU A 254 -15.84 -2.66 14.55
CA LEU A 254 -15.24 -2.50 15.87
C LEU A 254 -16.33 -2.59 16.94
N ALA A 255 -16.03 -3.25 18.06
CA ALA A 255 -16.95 -3.34 19.20
C ALA A 255 -16.25 -3.24 20.54
N TYR A 256 -17.03 -2.82 21.54
CA TYR A 256 -16.77 -3.03 22.97
C TYR A 256 -17.90 -3.91 23.54
N PRO A 257 -17.79 -5.25 23.46
CA PRO A 257 -18.87 -6.13 23.88
C PRO A 257 -19.29 -5.93 25.32
N ARG A 258 -18.33 -5.73 26.23
CA ARG A 258 -18.61 -5.48 27.65
C ARG A 258 -19.61 -4.33 27.89
N TRP A 259 -19.61 -3.31 27.02
CA TRP A 259 -20.46 -2.13 27.16
C TRP A 259 -21.57 -2.07 26.13
N ARG A 260 -21.70 -3.12 25.29
CA ARG A 260 -22.62 -3.20 24.16
C ARG A 260 -22.54 -1.94 23.27
N VAL A 261 -21.32 -1.65 22.82
CA VAL A 261 -21.04 -0.55 21.89
C VAL A 261 -20.46 -1.09 20.61
N VAL A 262 -21.04 -0.67 19.50
CA VAL A 262 -20.54 -0.87 18.14
C VAL A 262 -20.02 0.45 17.61
N ILE A 263 -18.86 0.44 16.98
CA ILE A 263 -18.28 1.60 16.28
C ILE A 263 -18.13 1.24 14.82
N GLN A 264 -18.74 2.04 13.95
CA GLN A 264 -18.71 1.85 12.50
C GLN A 264 -18.17 3.09 11.80
N TYR A 265 -17.27 2.88 10.83
CA TYR A 265 -16.83 3.98 9.99
C TYR A 265 -17.80 4.21 8.83
N GLU A 266 -18.38 5.41 8.73
CA GLU A 266 -19.19 5.83 7.60
C GLU A 266 -18.35 6.58 6.55
N GLY A 267 -18.00 5.86 5.48
CA GLY A 267 -17.34 6.42 4.30
C GLY A 267 -18.34 6.96 3.27
N ALA A 268 -17.90 7.98 2.50
CA ALA A 268 -18.70 8.56 1.41
C ALA A 268 -18.76 7.68 0.14
N ARG A 269 -18.53 6.37 0.22
CA ARG A 269 -18.59 5.48 -0.95
C ARG A 269 -20.02 5.24 -1.37
N HIS A 270 -20.25 5.17 -2.68
CA HIS A 270 -21.51 4.66 -3.25
C HIS A 270 -21.68 3.20 -2.84
N ARG A 271 -22.50 2.97 -1.80
CA ARG A 271 -22.85 1.62 -1.35
C ARG A 271 -23.85 1.03 -2.33
N SER A 272 -23.70 -0.25 -2.66
CA SER A 272 -24.74 -0.96 -3.41
C SER A 272 -26.03 -1.04 -2.57
N VAL A 273 -27.18 -1.18 -3.23
CA VAL A 273 -28.48 -1.33 -2.54
C VAL A 273 -28.43 -2.48 -1.54
N ARG A 274 -27.85 -3.63 -1.91
CA ARG A 274 -27.68 -4.79 -1.03
C ARG A 274 -26.83 -4.51 0.21
N GLN A 275 -25.83 -3.64 0.08
CA GLN A 275 -25.00 -3.27 1.22
C GLN A 275 -25.74 -2.34 2.17
N GLN A 276 -26.55 -1.42 1.63
CA GLN A 276 -27.43 -0.57 2.45
C GLN A 276 -28.46 -1.39 3.22
N GLU A 277 -29.08 -2.39 2.58
CA GLU A 277 -30.03 -3.30 3.22
C GLU A 277 -29.39 -4.05 4.40
N ARG A 278 -28.21 -4.62 4.20
CA ARG A 278 -27.45 -5.29 5.28
C ARG A 278 -27.07 -4.34 6.41
N ASP A 279 -26.69 -3.12 6.10
CA ASP A 279 -26.37 -2.11 7.12
C ASP A 279 -27.60 -1.77 7.97
N VAL A 280 -28.78 -1.63 7.34
CA VAL A 280 -30.06 -1.40 8.04
C VAL A 280 -30.46 -2.61 8.89
N GLU A 281 -30.33 -3.83 8.39
CA GLU A 281 -30.62 -5.05 9.15
C GLU A 281 -29.72 -5.17 10.38
N ARG A 282 -28.42 -4.90 10.21
CA ARG A 282 -27.45 -4.90 11.30
C ARG A 282 -27.77 -3.85 12.35
N ASP A 283 -28.07 -2.61 11.95
CA ASP A 283 -28.40 -1.53 12.86
C ASP A 283 -29.68 -1.84 13.66
N ARG A 284 -30.72 -2.42 13.01
CA ARG A 284 -31.94 -2.90 13.67
C ARG A 284 -31.67 -4.00 14.68
N TRP A 285 -30.81 -4.98 14.30
CA TRP A 285 -30.44 -6.04 15.24
C TRP A 285 -29.74 -5.46 16.47
N CYS A 286 -28.82 -4.53 16.28
CA CYS A 286 -28.13 -3.84 17.37
C CYS A 286 -29.10 -3.13 18.31
N GLU A 287 -30.06 -2.39 17.74
CA GLU A 287 -31.08 -1.65 18.51
C GLU A 287 -31.97 -2.61 19.35
N LEU A 288 -32.47 -3.70 18.75
CA LEU A 288 -33.29 -4.70 19.42
C LEU A 288 -32.59 -5.36 20.60
N HIS A 289 -31.25 -5.52 20.53
CA HIS A 289 -30.45 -6.20 21.57
C HIS A 289 -29.69 -5.23 22.47
N GLY A 290 -30.08 -3.95 22.50
CA GLY A 290 -29.55 -2.93 23.42
C GLY A 290 -28.10 -2.51 23.14
N TRP A 291 -27.63 -2.69 21.92
CA TRP A 291 -26.34 -2.23 21.48
C TRP A 291 -26.39 -0.75 21.04
N LEU A 292 -25.46 0.05 21.51
CA LEU A 292 -25.27 1.42 21.06
C LEU A 292 -24.42 1.44 19.79
N VAL A 293 -24.97 1.87 18.68
CA VAL A 293 -24.22 2.04 17.42
C VAL A 293 -23.71 3.47 17.33
N VAL A 294 -22.40 3.64 17.28
CA VAL A 294 -21.73 4.94 17.13
C VAL A 294 -21.07 4.99 15.76
N LYS A 295 -21.56 5.91 14.93
CA LYS A 295 -21.03 6.11 13.57
C LYS A 295 -19.92 7.16 13.60
N VAL A 296 -18.79 6.83 12.96
CA VAL A 296 -17.61 7.68 12.85
C VAL A 296 -17.41 8.08 11.40
N THR A 297 -17.27 9.36 11.15
CA THR A 297 -17.06 9.93 9.81
C THR A 297 -15.61 10.38 9.63
N ALA A 298 -15.24 10.69 8.39
CA ALA A 298 -13.94 11.30 8.09
C ALA A 298 -13.73 12.65 8.82
N ARG A 299 -14.82 13.37 9.11
CA ARG A 299 -14.76 14.62 9.90
C ARG A 299 -14.41 14.32 11.35
N ASP A 300 -15.08 13.33 11.95
CA ASP A 300 -14.83 12.97 13.35
C ASP A 300 -13.38 12.52 13.55
N LEU A 301 -12.81 11.76 12.62
CA LEU A 301 -11.39 11.39 12.67
C LEU A 301 -10.47 12.61 12.58
N ARG A 302 -10.73 13.56 11.68
CA ARG A 302 -9.93 14.80 11.58
C ARG A 302 -10.02 15.66 12.84
N ASP A 303 -11.19 15.68 13.49
CA ASP A 303 -11.46 16.46 14.69
C ASP A 303 -11.07 15.71 16.00
N GLY A 304 -10.33 14.58 15.90
CA GLY A 304 -9.86 13.78 17.03
C GLY A 304 -10.98 13.14 17.83
N LEU A 305 -12.05 12.68 17.16
CA LEU A 305 -13.24 12.04 17.73
C LEU A 305 -13.98 12.90 18.76
N ARG A 306 -13.82 14.22 18.72
CA ARG A 306 -14.32 15.17 19.75
C ARG A 306 -15.80 15.00 20.06
N ASN A 307 -16.64 14.69 19.05
CA ASN A 307 -18.08 14.48 19.22
C ASN A 307 -18.44 13.04 19.61
N VAL A 308 -17.56 12.09 19.32
CA VAL A 308 -17.76 10.65 19.55
C VAL A 308 -17.35 10.26 20.97
N LEU A 309 -16.22 10.77 21.46
CA LEU A 309 -15.65 10.41 22.77
C LEU A 309 -16.59 10.64 23.96
N PRO A 310 -17.37 11.75 24.05
CA PRO A 310 -18.30 11.93 25.16
C PRO A 310 -19.38 10.85 25.22
N ILE A 311 -19.87 10.38 24.04
CA ILE A 311 -20.90 9.35 23.94
C ILE A 311 -20.32 8.01 24.44
N LEU A 312 -19.12 7.63 23.98
CA LEU A 312 -18.45 6.40 24.38
C LEU A 312 -18.12 6.40 25.88
N ARG A 313 -17.57 7.49 26.38
CA ARG A 313 -17.24 7.64 27.83
C ARG A 313 -18.46 7.57 28.71
N ALA A 314 -19.57 8.21 28.32
CA ALA A 314 -20.83 8.15 29.07
C ALA A 314 -21.37 6.71 29.15
N ARG A 315 -21.34 5.95 28.04
CA ARG A 315 -21.79 4.55 27.99
C ARG A 315 -20.91 3.65 28.84
N ILE A 316 -19.59 3.82 28.77
CA ILE A 316 -18.62 3.06 29.58
C ILE A 316 -18.82 3.33 31.06
N ALA A 317 -18.99 4.60 31.46
CA ALA A 317 -19.21 4.99 32.85
C ALA A 317 -20.54 4.49 33.42
N ALA A 318 -21.60 4.44 32.62
CA ALA A 318 -22.93 3.94 33.04
C ALA A 318 -22.96 2.42 33.31
N SER A 319 -21.93 1.69 32.84
CA SER A 319 -21.85 0.22 32.96
C SER A 319 -20.70 -0.22 33.89
N ALA A 320 -20.04 0.71 34.57
CA ALA A 320 -19.00 0.45 35.58
C ALA A 320 -19.62 0.34 36.97
#